data_45c0c0e13ca7dff907017abf91a5f7d5
#
_entry.id   45c0c0e13ca7dff907017abf91a5f7d5
#
_cell.length_a   1.000
_cell.length_b   1.000
_cell.length_c   1.000
_cell.angle_alpha   90.00
_cell.angle_beta   90.00
_cell.angle_gamma   90.00
#
_symmetry.space_group_name_H-M   'P 1'
#
loop_
_entity.id
_entity.type
_entity.pdbx_description
1 polymer ?
#
loop_
_entity_poly.entity_id
_entity_poly.type
_entity_poly.pdbx_seq_one_letter_code
_entity_poly.pdbx_strand_id
1 'polypeptide(L)'
;MANQTIFKRYEYKYLLTADQKKDLLAYMEPYMKSDKFGRNTICNLYFDTPDDLLIRRSIEGKVYKEKIRLRTYGRAKDDSEAFIELKKKYKKVVYKRRVRTEYADAVKYLCQGEDTIEHSQIRRELDYAMQLYQGIRPAVYLSYEREAFYGRDDHELRITFDQNILWRTTQLDLSAPVYGRPLLEKDQALMEIKVGHGMPLWLVHYLTEHKMYRTSYSKYGNAYRTIVTEKNESKGELEHVS
;
A
#
# COMPACT_ATOMS: atom_id res chain seq x y z
N MET A 1 -24.59 -17.30 -9.08
CA MET A 1 -23.71 -17.62 -7.93
C MET A 1 -23.46 -16.31 -7.18
N ALA A 2 -23.81 -16.22 -5.90
CA ALA A 2 -23.63 -15.01 -5.11
C ALA A 2 -22.12 -14.75 -4.91
N ASN A 3 -21.64 -13.62 -5.39
CA ASN A 3 -20.27 -13.18 -5.14
C ASN A 3 -20.10 -12.93 -3.64
N GLN A 4 -19.37 -13.82 -2.98
CA GLN A 4 -19.04 -13.68 -1.57
C GLN A 4 -18.09 -12.49 -1.41
N THR A 5 -18.61 -11.34 -0.98
CA THR A 5 -17.89 -10.05 -0.90
C THR A 5 -17.09 -9.85 0.38
N ILE A 6 -17.15 -10.80 1.32
CA ILE A 6 -16.42 -10.72 2.60
C ILE A 6 -15.49 -11.91 2.70
N PHE A 7 -14.20 -11.67 2.43
CA PHE A 7 -13.15 -12.65 2.66
C PHE A 7 -12.43 -12.31 3.96
N LYS A 8 -12.47 -13.20 4.93
CA LYS A 8 -11.65 -13.10 6.13
C LYS A 8 -10.24 -13.57 5.77
N ARG A 9 -9.38 -12.63 5.39
CA ARG A 9 -7.97 -12.90 5.08
C ARG A 9 -7.07 -12.37 6.16
N TYR A 10 -6.07 -13.16 6.52
CA TYR A 10 -5.00 -12.75 7.42
C TYR A 10 -3.83 -12.24 6.59
N GLU A 11 -3.23 -11.14 7.04
CA GLU A 11 -2.06 -10.51 6.42
C GLU A 11 -0.95 -10.41 7.45
N TYR A 12 0.19 -11.02 7.15
CA TYR A 12 1.38 -11.01 7.98
C TYR A 12 2.51 -10.31 7.24
N LYS A 13 3.32 -9.53 7.96
CA LYS A 13 4.41 -8.76 7.37
C LYS A 13 5.71 -9.08 8.06
N TYR A 14 6.78 -9.09 7.27
CA TYR A 14 8.14 -9.36 7.71
C TYR A 14 9.10 -8.43 6.96
N LEU A 15 10.10 -7.91 7.66
CA LEU A 15 11.24 -7.26 7.02
C LEU A 15 12.33 -8.30 6.86
N LEU A 16 12.83 -8.45 5.66
CA LEU A 16 13.85 -9.43 5.30
C LEU A 16 15.10 -8.72 4.79
N THR A 17 16.26 -9.29 5.09
CA THR A 17 17.51 -8.97 4.39
C THR A 17 17.50 -9.58 2.97
N ALA A 18 18.45 -9.18 2.14
CA ALA A 18 18.62 -9.77 0.81
C ALA A 18 18.85 -11.28 0.87
N ASP A 19 19.70 -11.76 1.79
CA ASP A 19 20.01 -13.17 1.96
C ASP A 19 18.79 -13.95 2.43
N GLN A 20 18.06 -13.45 3.44
CA GLN A 20 16.82 -14.07 3.90
C GLN A 20 15.78 -14.19 2.79
N LYS A 21 15.63 -13.15 1.94
CA LYS A 21 14.75 -13.22 0.78
C LYS A 21 15.21 -14.28 -0.22
N LYS A 22 16.51 -14.30 -0.55
CA LYS A 22 17.09 -15.25 -1.50
C LYS A 22 16.87 -16.70 -1.05
N ASP A 23 17.15 -17.00 0.21
CA ASP A 23 17.03 -18.34 0.78
C ASP A 23 15.56 -18.79 0.83
N LEU A 24 14.66 -17.87 1.23
CA LEU A 24 13.23 -18.16 1.23
C LEU A 24 12.68 -18.40 -0.18
N LEU A 25 13.14 -17.65 -1.20
CA LEU A 25 12.73 -17.87 -2.58
C LEU A 25 13.11 -19.26 -3.08
N ALA A 26 14.33 -19.73 -2.75
CA ALA A 26 14.77 -21.08 -3.07
C ALA A 26 13.95 -22.15 -2.32
N TYR A 27 13.71 -21.94 -1.03
CA TYR A 27 12.94 -22.87 -0.21
C TYR A 27 11.47 -23.00 -0.63
N MET A 28 10.83 -21.91 -1.02
CA MET A 28 9.41 -21.90 -1.38
C MET A 28 9.12 -22.36 -2.81
N GLU A 29 10.12 -22.61 -3.64
CA GLU A 29 9.96 -23.01 -5.04
C GLU A 29 9.01 -24.21 -5.24
N PRO A 30 9.10 -25.32 -4.45
CA PRO A 30 8.17 -26.45 -4.59
C PRO A 30 6.70 -26.11 -4.25
N TYR A 31 6.46 -25.12 -3.41
CA TYR A 31 5.14 -24.78 -2.88
C TYR A 31 4.48 -23.60 -3.61
N MET A 32 5.26 -22.75 -4.25
CA MET A 32 4.80 -21.48 -4.80
C MET A 32 5.13 -21.37 -6.29
N LYS A 33 4.37 -20.56 -7.00
CA LYS A 33 4.65 -20.15 -8.38
C LYS A 33 4.62 -18.64 -8.49
N SER A 34 5.53 -18.08 -9.28
CA SER A 34 5.54 -16.66 -9.61
C SER A 34 4.25 -16.26 -10.35
N ASP A 35 3.78 -15.04 -10.14
CA ASP A 35 2.71 -14.52 -10.97
C ASP A 35 3.23 -14.22 -12.40
N LYS A 36 2.28 -14.08 -13.33
CA LYS A 36 2.61 -13.90 -14.76
C LYS A 36 3.27 -12.57 -15.08
N PHE A 37 3.28 -11.62 -14.13
CA PHE A 37 3.77 -10.28 -14.35
C PHE A 37 5.22 -10.10 -13.89
N GLY A 38 5.79 -11.07 -13.17
CA GLY A 38 7.15 -11.00 -12.64
C GLY A 38 7.34 -9.80 -11.70
N ARG A 39 8.46 -9.10 -11.85
CA ARG A 39 8.78 -7.90 -11.08
C ARG A 39 8.15 -6.66 -11.70
N ASN A 40 7.27 -6.00 -10.95
CA ASN A 40 6.54 -4.83 -11.42
C ASN A 40 6.73 -3.63 -10.49
N THR A 41 6.89 -2.45 -11.06
CA THR A 41 6.83 -1.20 -10.32
C THR A 41 5.37 -0.84 -10.05
N ILE A 42 5.05 -0.57 -8.79
CA ILE A 42 3.73 -0.11 -8.38
C ILE A 42 3.86 1.32 -7.86
N CYS A 43 3.13 2.24 -8.50
CA CYS A 43 3.07 3.64 -8.11
C CYS A 43 1.75 3.93 -7.41
N ASN A 44 1.81 4.68 -6.31
CA ASN A 44 0.63 5.04 -5.53
C ASN A 44 0.69 6.51 -5.15
N LEU A 45 -0.46 7.17 -5.23
CA LEU A 45 -0.68 8.50 -4.69
C LEU A 45 -1.70 8.38 -3.57
N TYR A 46 -1.28 8.66 -2.33
CA TYR A 46 -2.17 8.67 -1.19
C TYR A 46 -2.80 10.04 -1.04
N PHE A 47 -4.09 10.04 -0.72
CA PHE A 47 -4.87 11.24 -0.47
C PHE A 47 -5.16 11.37 1.02
N ASP A 48 -5.08 12.59 1.53
CA ASP A 48 -5.37 12.91 2.92
C ASP A 48 -5.92 14.35 3.05
N THR A 49 -6.44 14.67 4.21
CA THR A 49 -6.84 16.04 4.55
C THR A 49 -5.60 16.93 4.75
N PRO A 50 -5.77 18.27 4.71
CA PRO A 50 -4.66 19.21 4.96
C PRO A 50 -3.93 19.01 6.28
N ASP A 51 -4.61 18.46 7.29
CA ASP A 51 -4.11 18.17 8.63
C ASP A 51 -3.72 16.68 8.82
N ASP A 52 -3.61 15.90 7.74
CA ASP A 52 -3.20 14.49 7.75
C ASP A 52 -4.10 13.56 8.60
N LEU A 53 -5.40 13.84 8.65
CA LEU A 53 -6.35 13.18 9.54
C LEU A 53 -6.43 11.66 9.33
N LEU A 54 -6.46 11.20 8.06
CA LEU A 54 -6.63 9.79 7.74
C LEU A 54 -5.42 8.96 8.19
N ILE A 55 -4.20 9.48 7.94
CA ILE A 55 -2.99 8.76 8.34
C ILE A 55 -2.76 8.83 9.85
N ARG A 56 -3.04 9.97 10.50
CA ARG A 56 -2.97 10.08 11.97
C ARG A 56 -3.89 9.07 12.64
N ARG A 57 -5.17 9.01 12.27
CA ARG A 57 -6.12 8.00 12.77
C ARG A 57 -5.64 6.58 12.51
N SER A 58 -4.98 6.33 11.36
CA SER A 58 -4.44 5.02 11.04
C SER A 58 -3.28 4.60 11.95
N ILE A 59 -2.41 5.54 12.36
CA ILE A 59 -1.26 5.29 13.24
C ILE A 59 -1.71 5.17 14.69
N GLU A 60 -2.57 6.06 15.16
CA GLU A 60 -3.09 6.09 16.53
C GLU A 60 -3.92 4.84 16.91
N GLY A 61 -4.19 3.97 15.97
CA GLY A 61 -4.87 2.72 16.27
C GLY A 61 -6.38 2.85 16.46
N LYS A 62 -7.00 3.96 16.03
CA LYS A 62 -8.44 4.18 16.15
C LYS A 62 -9.25 2.99 15.62
N VAL A 63 -10.44 2.79 16.16
CA VAL A 63 -11.35 1.69 15.80
C VAL A 63 -11.73 1.74 14.33
N TYR A 64 -11.91 2.94 13.78
CA TYR A 64 -12.21 3.20 12.39
C TYR A 64 -11.06 3.90 11.68
N LYS A 65 -10.66 3.37 10.52
CA LYS A 65 -9.57 3.89 9.71
C LYS A 65 -9.95 3.83 8.24
N GLU A 66 -9.56 4.85 7.51
CA GLU A 66 -9.69 4.90 6.05
C GLU A 66 -8.36 5.27 5.39
N LYS A 67 -8.20 4.84 4.15
CA LYS A 67 -7.12 5.27 3.25
C LYS A 67 -7.68 5.35 1.84
N ILE A 68 -7.44 6.45 1.19
CA ILE A 68 -7.75 6.66 -0.22
C ILE A 68 -6.44 6.73 -0.99
N ARG A 69 -6.36 6.02 -2.11
CA ARG A 69 -5.19 6.09 -2.99
C ARG A 69 -5.55 5.87 -4.44
N LEU A 70 -4.84 6.53 -5.30
CA LEU A 70 -4.76 6.23 -6.72
C LEU A 70 -3.54 5.34 -6.97
N ARG A 71 -3.70 4.31 -7.80
CA ARG A 71 -2.62 3.35 -8.11
C ARG A 71 -2.51 3.12 -9.60
N THR A 72 -1.26 3.01 -10.08
CA THR A 72 -0.90 2.53 -11.41
C THR A 72 0.18 1.45 -11.32
N TYR A 73 0.32 0.68 -12.38
CA TYR A 73 1.42 -0.25 -12.59
C TYR A 73 2.42 0.39 -13.55
N GLY A 74 3.55 0.82 -12.99
CA GLY A 74 4.51 1.68 -13.66
C GLY A 74 4.11 3.15 -13.65
N ARG A 75 4.94 3.96 -14.32
CA ARG A 75 4.70 5.38 -14.59
C ARG A 75 3.46 5.54 -15.46
N ALA A 76 2.52 6.39 -15.05
CA ALA A 76 1.28 6.61 -15.78
C ALA A 76 1.48 7.43 -17.05
N LYS A 77 0.63 7.16 -18.04
CA LYS A 77 0.24 8.05 -19.14
C LYS A 77 -1.25 8.33 -18.99
N ASP A 78 -1.79 9.27 -19.71
CA ASP A 78 -3.21 9.66 -19.59
C ASP A 78 -4.17 8.48 -19.77
N ASP A 79 -3.89 7.59 -20.72
CA ASP A 79 -4.64 6.37 -21.04
C ASP A 79 -4.27 5.15 -20.19
N SER A 80 -3.33 5.27 -19.27
CA SER A 80 -2.92 4.14 -18.42
C SER A 80 -4.04 3.67 -17.52
N GLU A 81 -4.14 2.36 -17.36
CA GLU A 81 -5.05 1.77 -16.39
C GLU A 81 -4.69 2.23 -14.96
N ALA A 82 -5.66 2.81 -14.29
CA ALA A 82 -5.54 3.31 -12.92
C ALA A 82 -6.63 2.74 -12.02
N PHE A 83 -6.33 2.69 -10.73
CA PHE A 83 -7.21 2.13 -9.71
C PHE A 83 -7.39 3.13 -8.57
N ILE A 84 -8.61 3.63 -8.40
CA ILE A 84 -8.98 4.37 -7.19
C ILE A 84 -9.35 3.34 -6.13
N GLU A 85 -8.64 3.34 -5.03
CA GLU A 85 -8.84 2.37 -3.95
C GLU A 85 -9.22 3.06 -2.64
N LEU A 86 -10.34 2.64 -2.06
CA LEU A 86 -10.78 3.01 -0.72
C LEU A 86 -10.64 1.78 0.19
N LYS A 87 -9.77 1.88 1.19
CA LYS A 87 -9.58 0.85 2.21
C LYS A 87 -10.13 1.35 3.54
N LYS A 88 -11.19 0.70 4.00
CA LYS A 88 -11.79 0.95 5.33
C LYS A 88 -11.42 -0.19 6.26
N LYS A 89 -11.15 0.12 7.53
CA LYS A 89 -11.00 -0.88 8.58
C LYS A 89 -11.84 -0.48 9.77
N TYR A 90 -12.74 -1.38 10.19
CA TYR A 90 -13.59 -1.19 11.36
C TYR A 90 -13.55 -2.45 12.23
N LYS A 91 -13.27 -2.30 13.53
CA LYS A 91 -13.20 -3.42 14.50
C LYS A 91 -12.41 -4.63 13.96
N LYS A 92 -11.23 -4.38 13.37
CA LYS A 92 -10.33 -5.37 12.73
C LYS A 92 -10.80 -5.92 11.36
N VAL A 93 -12.05 -5.69 10.94
CA VAL A 93 -12.54 -6.09 9.61
C VAL A 93 -12.06 -5.07 8.59
N VAL A 94 -11.54 -5.56 7.46
CA VAL A 94 -11.02 -4.73 6.36
C VAL A 94 -11.98 -4.83 5.18
N TYR A 95 -12.44 -3.69 4.73
CA TYR A 95 -13.21 -3.53 3.48
C TYR A 95 -12.33 -2.84 2.47
N LYS A 96 -12.20 -3.42 1.29
CA LYS A 96 -11.47 -2.83 0.17
C LYS A 96 -12.43 -2.62 -0.99
N ARG A 97 -12.51 -1.39 -1.47
CA ARG A 97 -13.24 -0.98 -2.67
C ARG A 97 -12.25 -0.54 -3.72
N ARG A 98 -12.55 -0.81 -4.99
CA ARG A 98 -11.68 -0.44 -6.11
C ARG A 98 -12.54 -0.08 -7.31
N VAL A 99 -12.28 1.07 -7.90
CA VAL A 99 -12.74 1.47 -9.22
C VAL A 99 -11.56 1.39 -10.17
N ARG A 100 -11.79 0.82 -11.34
CA ARG A 100 -10.85 0.79 -12.47
C ARG A 100 -11.27 1.86 -13.45
N THR A 101 -10.31 2.66 -13.92
CA THR A 101 -10.55 3.73 -14.89
C THR A 101 -9.24 4.09 -15.58
N GLU A 102 -9.24 5.04 -16.51
CA GLU A 102 -8.04 5.66 -17.05
C GLU A 102 -7.42 6.65 -16.06
N TYR A 103 -6.12 6.85 -16.16
CA TYR A 103 -5.39 7.73 -15.22
C TYR A 103 -5.89 9.17 -15.28
N ALA A 104 -6.07 9.71 -16.50
CA ALA A 104 -6.57 11.08 -16.67
C ALA A 104 -7.93 11.28 -16.01
N ASP A 105 -8.86 10.33 -16.17
CA ASP A 105 -10.19 10.38 -15.56
C ASP A 105 -10.14 10.27 -14.04
N ALA A 106 -9.25 9.40 -13.53
CA ALA A 106 -9.04 9.29 -12.08
C ALA A 106 -8.53 10.59 -11.46
N VAL A 107 -7.62 11.31 -12.15
CA VAL A 107 -7.09 12.60 -11.70
C VAL A 107 -8.18 13.67 -11.72
N LYS A 108 -8.95 13.79 -12.80
CA LYS A 108 -10.07 14.73 -12.90
C LYS A 108 -11.09 14.50 -11.79
N TYR A 109 -11.47 13.25 -11.56
CA TYR A 109 -12.41 12.91 -10.50
C TYR A 109 -11.86 13.26 -9.09
N LEU A 110 -10.65 12.80 -8.76
CA LEU A 110 -10.12 12.94 -7.40
C LEU A 110 -9.59 14.34 -7.08
N CYS A 111 -9.10 15.09 -8.08
CA CYS A 111 -8.43 16.38 -7.86
C CYS A 111 -9.24 17.58 -8.35
N GLN A 112 -10.15 17.39 -9.31
CA GLN A 112 -10.93 18.47 -9.92
C GLN A 112 -12.44 18.33 -9.61
N GLY A 113 -12.89 17.20 -9.07
CA GLY A 113 -14.28 16.93 -8.73
C GLY A 113 -15.18 16.69 -9.96
N GLU A 114 -14.57 16.34 -11.10
CA GLU A 114 -15.32 16.08 -12.34
C GLU A 114 -15.98 14.70 -12.34
N ASP A 115 -17.09 14.59 -13.05
CA ASP A 115 -17.86 13.35 -13.22
C ASP A 115 -17.29 12.47 -14.33
N THR A 116 -16.10 11.90 -14.11
CA THR A 116 -15.36 11.16 -15.14
C THR A 116 -15.30 9.66 -14.92
N ILE A 117 -15.77 9.15 -13.79
CA ILE A 117 -15.76 7.71 -13.50
C ILE A 117 -17.17 7.13 -13.46
N GLU A 118 -17.28 5.82 -13.76
CA GLU A 118 -18.55 5.12 -13.83
C GLU A 118 -19.39 5.23 -12.55
N HIS A 119 -20.68 5.48 -12.70
CA HIS A 119 -21.65 5.50 -11.60
C HIS A 119 -21.86 4.10 -11.02
N SER A 120 -21.40 3.89 -9.80
CA SER A 120 -21.47 2.60 -9.10
C SER A 120 -21.69 2.79 -7.60
N GLN A 121 -21.96 1.70 -6.89
CA GLN A 121 -22.00 1.74 -5.42
C GLN A 121 -20.64 2.18 -4.86
N ILE A 122 -19.54 1.70 -5.43
CA ILE A 122 -18.19 2.02 -4.95
C ILE A 122 -17.91 3.51 -5.15
N ARG A 123 -18.35 4.09 -6.27
CA ARG A 123 -18.25 5.53 -6.50
C ARG A 123 -19.02 6.30 -5.43
N ARG A 124 -20.26 5.96 -5.13
CA ARG A 124 -21.03 6.62 -4.04
C ARG A 124 -20.31 6.56 -2.70
N GLU A 125 -19.61 5.44 -2.39
CA GLU A 125 -18.78 5.34 -1.19
C GLU A 125 -17.56 6.26 -1.24
N LEU A 126 -16.96 6.48 -2.41
CA LEU A 126 -15.86 7.44 -2.63
C LEU A 126 -16.38 8.89 -2.51
N ASP A 127 -17.49 9.22 -3.19
CA ASP A 127 -18.12 10.55 -3.11
C ASP A 127 -18.43 10.93 -1.65
N TYR A 128 -19.01 9.98 -0.90
CA TYR A 128 -19.26 10.17 0.53
C TYR A 128 -17.96 10.43 1.32
N ALA A 129 -16.90 9.68 1.06
CA ALA A 129 -15.63 9.87 1.74
C ALA A 129 -14.99 11.22 1.38
N MET A 130 -15.04 11.63 0.11
CA MET A 130 -14.54 12.92 -0.35
C MET A 130 -15.32 14.09 0.29
N GLN A 131 -16.64 13.94 0.42
CA GLN A 131 -17.49 14.93 1.08
C GLN A 131 -17.26 14.98 2.61
N LEU A 132 -17.10 13.83 3.26
CA LEU A 132 -16.85 13.71 4.71
C LEU A 132 -15.51 14.33 5.11
N TYR A 133 -14.48 14.09 4.32
CA TYR A 133 -13.13 14.58 4.54
C TYR A 133 -12.84 15.78 3.65
N GLN A 134 -13.41 16.92 3.98
CA GLN A 134 -13.27 18.15 3.20
C GLN A 134 -11.79 18.50 2.96
N GLY A 135 -11.49 18.94 1.73
CA GLY A 135 -10.13 19.33 1.34
C GLY A 135 -9.16 18.17 1.14
N ILE A 136 -9.67 16.94 0.94
CA ILE A 136 -8.81 15.80 0.52
C ILE A 136 -8.02 16.20 -0.72
N ARG A 137 -6.72 15.92 -0.66
CA ARG A 137 -5.75 16.21 -1.72
C ARG A 137 -4.64 15.18 -1.76
N PRO A 138 -3.86 15.10 -2.84
CA PRO A 138 -2.63 14.32 -2.85
C PRO A 138 -1.72 14.70 -1.68
N ALA A 139 -1.25 13.71 -0.93
CA ALA A 139 -0.44 13.92 0.27
C ALA A 139 0.94 13.27 0.16
N VAL A 140 1.00 12.00 -0.29
CA VAL A 140 2.27 11.26 -0.42
C VAL A 140 2.25 10.40 -1.67
N TYR A 141 3.26 10.56 -2.51
CA TYR A 141 3.62 9.59 -3.55
C TYR A 141 4.41 8.44 -2.92
N LEU A 142 4.14 7.22 -3.35
CA LEU A 142 4.84 6.04 -2.86
C LEU A 142 4.95 4.99 -3.97
N SER A 143 6.17 4.59 -4.32
CA SER A 143 6.42 3.54 -5.29
C SER A 143 7.22 2.40 -4.69
N TYR A 144 7.14 1.23 -5.29
CA TYR A 144 7.94 0.06 -4.94
C TYR A 144 7.93 -0.97 -6.06
N GLU A 145 8.96 -1.79 -6.11
CA GLU A 145 9.04 -2.95 -6.99
C GLU A 145 8.48 -4.16 -6.26
N ARG A 146 7.55 -4.86 -6.90
CA ARG A 146 6.87 -6.04 -6.33
C ARG A 146 7.09 -7.27 -7.16
N GLU A 147 7.48 -8.35 -6.49
CA GLU A 147 7.38 -9.73 -6.96
C GLU A 147 6.26 -10.42 -6.19
N ALA A 148 5.43 -11.20 -6.88
CA ALA A 148 4.28 -11.87 -6.27
C ALA A 148 4.26 -13.36 -6.62
N PHE A 149 3.89 -14.17 -5.63
CA PHE A 149 3.84 -15.62 -5.72
C PHE A 149 2.50 -16.11 -5.18
N TYR A 150 1.99 -17.17 -5.79
CA TYR A 150 0.77 -17.87 -5.37
C TYR A 150 1.09 -19.31 -4.99
N GLY A 151 0.38 -19.86 -4.01
CA GLY A 151 0.47 -21.26 -3.68
C GLY A 151 0.08 -22.15 -4.87
N ARG A 152 0.83 -23.24 -5.10
CA ARG A 152 0.54 -24.19 -6.18
C ARG A 152 -0.76 -24.94 -5.89
N ASP A 153 -0.96 -25.36 -4.65
CA ASP A 153 -2.13 -26.12 -4.19
C ASP A 153 -3.13 -25.26 -3.39
N ASP A 154 -2.68 -24.15 -2.81
CA ASP A 154 -3.51 -23.21 -2.06
C ASP A 154 -3.57 -21.85 -2.77
N HIS A 155 -4.62 -21.64 -3.55
CA HIS A 155 -4.84 -20.39 -4.29
C HIS A 155 -5.10 -19.17 -3.40
N GLU A 156 -5.41 -19.36 -2.11
CA GLU A 156 -5.57 -18.27 -1.15
C GLU A 156 -4.26 -17.82 -0.50
N LEU A 157 -3.22 -18.68 -0.57
CA LEU A 157 -1.87 -18.31 -0.17
C LEU A 157 -1.25 -17.39 -1.22
N ARG A 158 -0.88 -16.20 -0.79
CA ARG A 158 -0.13 -15.25 -1.61
C ARG A 158 1.01 -14.64 -0.81
N ILE A 159 2.21 -14.67 -1.38
CA ILE A 159 3.40 -14.02 -0.83
C ILE A 159 3.85 -12.94 -1.81
N THR A 160 4.12 -11.74 -1.32
CA THR A 160 4.66 -10.65 -2.12
C THR A 160 5.89 -10.08 -1.45
N PHE A 161 6.91 -9.73 -2.25
CA PHE A 161 8.11 -9.03 -1.81
C PHE A 161 8.13 -7.64 -2.43
N ASP A 162 8.17 -6.60 -1.60
CA ASP A 162 8.25 -5.21 -1.99
C ASP A 162 9.65 -4.70 -1.67
N GLN A 163 10.36 -4.22 -2.68
CA GLN A 163 11.71 -3.65 -2.59
C GLN A 163 11.74 -2.25 -3.20
N ASN A 164 12.83 -1.53 -3.03
CA ASN A 164 13.01 -0.19 -3.58
C ASN A 164 11.80 0.70 -3.27
N ILE A 165 11.37 0.67 -2.00
CA ILE A 165 10.21 1.45 -1.56
C ILE A 165 10.66 2.91 -1.44
N LEU A 166 10.15 3.76 -2.35
CA LEU A 166 10.45 5.19 -2.42
C LEU A 166 9.21 6.01 -2.06
N TRP A 167 9.41 7.17 -1.45
CA TRP A 167 8.35 8.10 -1.13
C TRP A 167 8.78 9.56 -1.33
N ARG A 168 7.81 10.45 -1.59
CA ARG A 168 7.99 11.90 -1.67
C ARG A 168 6.70 12.65 -1.39
N THR A 169 6.84 13.94 -1.04
CA THR A 169 5.72 14.88 -0.80
C THR A 169 5.63 16.00 -1.82
N THR A 170 6.50 15.97 -2.81
CA THR A 170 6.54 16.93 -3.94
C THR A 170 6.28 16.21 -5.24
N GLN A 171 5.89 16.93 -6.29
CA GLN A 171 5.51 16.33 -7.59
C GLN A 171 4.58 15.12 -7.41
N LEU A 172 3.46 15.37 -6.75
CA LEU A 172 2.47 14.36 -6.38
C LEU A 172 1.62 13.96 -7.58
N ASP A 173 2.27 13.32 -8.56
CA ASP A 173 1.74 12.92 -9.84
C ASP A 173 2.32 11.55 -10.22
N LEU A 174 1.48 10.61 -10.68
CA LEU A 174 1.91 9.28 -11.11
C LEU A 174 2.48 9.27 -12.53
N SER A 175 2.30 10.33 -13.30
CA SER A 175 2.95 10.52 -14.60
C SER A 175 4.38 11.05 -14.48
N ALA A 176 4.78 11.56 -13.32
CA ALA A 176 6.14 11.99 -13.03
C ALA A 176 7.09 10.77 -12.97
N PRO A 177 8.41 10.97 -13.19
CA PRO A 177 9.40 9.90 -13.03
C PRO A 177 9.33 9.22 -11.67
N VAL A 178 9.73 7.95 -11.63
CA VAL A 178 9.79 7.16 -10.40
C VAL A 178 11.05 7.55 -9.64
N TYR A 179 10.91 8.36 -8.60
CA TYR A 179 11.98 8.77 -7.69
C TYR A 179 11.40 9.11 -6.33
N GLY A 180 12.27 9.22 -5.35
CA GLY A 180 11.91 9.58 -3.98
C GLY A 180 12.99 9.16 -3.00
N ARG A 181 12.70 9.36 -1.72
CA ARG A 181 13.55 8.93 -0.62
C ARG A 181 13.28 7.48 -0.28
N PRO A 182 14.30 6.67 0.03
CA PRO A 182 14.08 5.27 0.42
C PRO A 182 13.36 5.18 1.77
N LEU A 183 12.48 4.19 1.88
CA LEU A 183 11.74 3.89 3.12
C LEU A 183 12.31 2.68 3.86
N LEU A 184 13.07 1.85 3.17
CA LEU A 184 13.82 0.72 3.71
C LEU A 184 15.31 0.97 3.50
N GLU A 185 16.11 0.30 4.29
CA GLU A 185 17.54 0.21 4.05
C GLU A 185 17.83 -0.49 2.71
N LYS A 186 19.03 -0.26 2.20
CA LYS A 186 19.47 -0.89 0.97
C LYS A 186 19.35 -2.42 1.11
N ASP A 187 18.87 -3.05 0.06
CA ASP A 187 18.72 -4.51 -0.05
C ASP A 187 17.71 -5.17 0.91
N GLN A 188 16.96 -4.39 1.68
CA GLN A 188 15.84 -4.91 2.44
C GLN A 188 14.59 -5.12 1.57
N ALA A 189 13.78 -6.12 1.96
CA ALA A 189 12.49 -6.39 1.36
C ALA A 189 11.38 -6.45 2.42
N LEU A 190 10.23 -5.86 2.11
CA LEU A 190 9.02 -6.06 2.88
C LEU A 190 8.25 -7.24 2.28
N MET A 191 8.24 -8.36 2.98
CA MET A 191 7.40 -9.50 2.64
C MET A 191 6.00 -9.35 3.23
N GLU A 192 4.96 -9.57 2.43
CA GLU A 192 3.57 -9.67 2.88
C GLU A 192 3.02 -11.06 2.53
N ILE A 193 2.60 -11.81 3.55
CA ILE A 193 1.96 -13.11 3.40
C ILE A 193 0.46 -12.93 3.62
N LYS A 194 -0.35 -13.39 2.67
CA LYS A 194 -1.82 -13.39 2.76
C LYS A 194 -2.32 -14.82 2.69
N VAL A 195 -3.18 -15.19 3.62
CA VAL A 195 -3.80 -16.51 3.73
C VAL A 195 -5.29 -16.38 4.01
N GLY A 196 -6.08 -17.27 3.45
CA GLY A 196 -7.52 -17.36 3.73
C GLY A 196 -7.81 -17.99 5.09
N HIS A 197 -7.01 -18.97 5.45
CA HIS A 197 -7.14 -19.73 6.70
C HIS A 197 -5.87 -19.62 7.55
N GLY A 198 -5.26 -20.75 7.90
CA GLY A 198 -3.98 -20.80 8.61
C GLY A 198 -2.80 -20.63 7.67
N MET A 199 -1.65 -20.24 8.22
CA MET A 199 -0.39 -20.27 7.49
C MET A 199 0.04 -21.73 7.30
N PRO A 200 0.47 -22.16 6.09
CA PRO A 200 0.93 -23.52 5.85
C PRO A 200 2.10 -23.90 6.77
N LEU A 201 2.15 -25.16 7.24
CA LEU A 201 3.16 -25.61 8.20
C LEU A 201 4.59 -25.47 7.66
N TRP A 202 4.82 -25.75 6.38
CA TRP A 202 6.13 -25.57 5.76
C TRP A 202 6.66 -24.14 5.92
N LEU A 203 5.77 -23.15 5.77
CA LEU A 203 6.12 -21.73 5.91
C LEU A 203 6.32 -21.35 7.37
N VAL A 204 5.47 -21.85 8.28
CA VAL A 204 5.61 -21.63 9.72
C VAL A 204 6.95 -22.17 10.23
N HIS A 205 7.31 -23.41 9.84
CA HIS A 205 8.59 -24.03 10.21
C HIS A 205 9.77 -23.21 9.71
N TYR A 206 9.77 -22.84 8.42
CA TYR A 206 10.83 -22.02 7.85
C TYR A 206 11.02 -20.69 8.57
N LEU A 207 9.93 -19.93 8.77
CA LEU A 207 9.99 -18.64 9.44
C LEU A 207 10.50 -18.75 10.90
N THR A 208 10.13 -19.83 11.58
CA THR A 208 10.55 -20.07 12.96
C THR A 208 12.03 -20.46 13.03
N GLU A 209 12.46 -21.38 12.21
CA GLU A 209 13.85 -21.86 12.15
C GLU A 209 14.82 -20.73 11.81
N HIS A 210 14.45 -19.86 10.86
CA HIS A 210 15.27 -18.72 10.44
C HIS A 210 15.02 -17.46 11.28
N LYS A 211 14.30 -17.56 12.41
CA LYS A 211 14.03 -16.46 13.36
C LYS A 211 13.46 -15.21 12.67
N MET A 212 12.58 -15.41 11.69
CA MET A 212 11.89 -14.31 11.02
C MET A 212 10.68 -13.89 11.83
N TYR A 213 10.67 -12.64 12.29
CA TYR A 213 9.62 -12.13 13.16
C TYR A 213 8.64 -11.21 12.44
N ARG A 214 7.38 -11.29 12.84
CA ARG A 214 6.33 -10.43 12.30
C ARG A 214 6.55 -8.98 12.68
N THR A 215 6.26 -8.09 11.75
CA THR A 215 6.28 -6.64 11.96
C THR A 215 4.94 -5.99 11.61
N SER A 216 4.67 -4.85 12.22
CA SER A 216 3.56 -3.98 11.85
C SER A 216 4.07 -2.86 10.94
N TYR A 217 4.31 -3.15 9.67
CA TYR A 217 4.84 -2.18 8.72
C TYR A 217 3.73 -1.56 7.86
N SER A 218 3.61 -0.24 7.88
CA SER A 218 2.74 0.53 7.00
C SER A 218 3.59 1.47 6.16
N LYS A 219 3.69 1.26 4.85
CA LYS A 219 4.49 2.12 3.95
C LYS A 219 4.14 3.59 4.14
N TYR A 220 2.86 3.96 4.00
CA TYR A 220 2.42 5.34 4.21
C TYR A 220 2.61 5.80 5.67
N GLY A 221 2.34 4.93 6.65
CA GLY A 221 2.55 5.28 8.06
C GLY A 221 4.01 5.57 8.41
N ASN A 222 4.96 4.83 7.84
CA ASN A 222 6.38 5.07 8.05
C ASN A 222 6.86 6.35 7.33
N ALA A 223 6.44 6.57 6.08
CA ALA A 223 6.71 7.83 5.38
C ALA A 223 6.20 9.04 6.20
N TYR A 224 4.98 8.95 6.73
CA TYR A 224 4.42 10.01 7.56
C TYR A 224 5.20 10.25 8.86
N ARG A 225 5.64 9.19 9.55
CA ARG A 225 6.48 9.35 10.75
C ARG A 225 7.76 10.11 10.43
N THR A 226 8.43 9.77 9.33
CA THR A 226 9.63 10.50 8.88
C THR A 226 9.32 11.98 8.64
N ILE A 227 8.21 12.30 7.96
CA ILE A 227 7.77 13.68 7.71
C ILE A 227 7.57 14.45 9.02
N VAL A 228 6.92 13.83 10.01
CA VAL A 228 6.65 14.47 11.30
C VAL A 228 7.93 14.69 12.09
N THR A 229 8.84 13.72 12.12
CA THR A 229 10.13 13.84 12.81
C THR A 229 10.93 15.02 12.25
N GLU A 230 11.06 15.12 10.94
CA GLU A 230 11.80 16.21 10.28
C GLU A 230 11.17 17.59 10.53
N LYS A 231 9.84 17.68 10.51
CA LYS A 231 9.14 18.93 10.85
C LYS A 231 9.39 19.37 12.28
N ASN A 232 9.52 18.44 13.22
CA ASN A 232 9.79 18.75 14.62
C ASN A 232 11.25 19.15 14.84
N GLU A 233 12.20 18.49 14.20
CA GLU A 233 13.62 18.87 14.22
C GLU A 233 13.84 20.28 13.69
N SER A 234 13.25 20.61 12.53
CA SER A 234 13.34 21.96 11.93
C SER A 234 12.71 23.04 12.81
N LYS A 235 11.69 22.74 13.60
CA LYS A 235 11.10 23.72 14.55
C LYS A 235 11.98 23.91 15.78
N GLY A 236 12.58 22.83 16.33
CA GLY A 236 13.49 22.93 17.45
C GLY A 236 14.74 23.74 17.12
N GLU A 237 15.30 23.62 15.90
CA GLU A 237 16.42 24.42 15.45
C GLU A 237 16.11 25.93 15.36
N LEU A 238 14.88 26.30 14.96
CA LEU A 238 14.44 27.70 14.88
C LEU A 238 14.23 28.34 16.27
N GLU A 239 13.82 27.55 17.27
CA GLU A 239 13.63 28.03 18.65
C GLU A 239 14.97 28.22 19.41
N HIS A 240 16.06 27.56 18.96
CA HIS A 240 17.39 27.73 19.54
C HIS A 240 18.22 28.88 18.92
N VAL A 241 17.75 29.50 17.86
CA VAL A 241 18.43 30.60 17.13
C VAL A 241 17.80 31.96 17.42
N SER A 242 16.70 31.98 18.19
CA SER A 242 16.01 33.19 18.66
C SER A 242 16.31 33.44 20.15
#